data_8ff9a3f49a90a45f8b9754f8d4848004
#
_entry.id   8ff9a3f49a90a45f8b9754f8d4848004
#
_cell.length_a   1.000
_cell.length_b   1.000
_cell.length_c   1.000
_cell.angle_alpha   90.00
_cell.angle_beta   90.00
_cell.angle_gamma   90.00
#
_symmetry.space_group_name_H-M   'P 1'
#
loop_
_entity.id
_entity.type
_entity.pdbx_description
1 polymer ?
#
loop_
_entity_poly.entity_id
_entity_poly.type
_entity_poly.pdbx_seq_one_letter_code
_entity_poly.pdbx_strand_id
1 'polypeptide(L)'
;MRPLHLDTPLLRAPPGLFDRQCTVWLKMDALQPSGSFKMRGVCHLVQRRVAEGARAVVCASGGNAGVAAAVAVASNSVFMTKVI
;
A
#
# COMPACT_ATOMS: atom_id res chain seq x y z
N MET A 1 6.93 -14.47 -6.37
CA MET A 1 7.10 -13.42 -5.34
C MET A 1 5.78 -13.20 -4.61
N ARG A 2 5.80 -13.33 -3.30
CA ARG A 2 4.58 -13.19 -2.50
C ARG A 2 4.22 -11.72 -2.32
N PRO A 3 2.97 -11.30 -2.60
CA PRO A 3 2.57 -9.93 -2.34
C PRO A 3 2.67 -9.55 -0.86
N LEU A 4 3.07 -8.32 -0.58
CA LEU A 4 3.11 -7.80 0.78
C LEU A 4 1.76 -7.24 1.24
N HIS A 5 0.90 -6.85 0.29
CA HIS A 5 -0.43 -6.38 0.64
C HIS A 5 -1.37 -7.52 1.04
N LEU A 6 -2.32 -7.20 1.90
CA LEU A 6 -3.35 -8.14 2.32
C LEU A 6 -4.55 -8.07 1.37
N ASP A 7 -5.26 -9.19 1.28
CA ASP A 7 -6.58 -9.22 0.65
C ASP A 7 -7.62 -8.73 1.66
N THR A 8 -7.87 -7.41 1.63
CA THR A 8 -8.75 -6.76 2.58
C THR A 8 -10.23 -6.98 2.24
N PRO A 9 -11.14 -6.90 3.23
CA PRO A 9 -12.56 -7.09 3.00
C PRO A 9 -13.14 -6.09 2.00
N LEU A 10 -14.13 -6.56 1.25
CA LEU A 10 -14.98 -5.73 0.41
C LEU A 10 -16.37 -5.71 1.04
N LEU A 11 -16.78 -4.55 1.56
CA LEU A 11 -18.02 -4.39 2.31
C LEU A 11 -19.01 -3.52 1.53
N ARG A 12 -20.27 -3.91 1.54
CA ARG A 12 -21.32 -3.06 1.00
C ARG A 12 -21.60 -1.92 1.97
N ALA A 13 -21.59 -0.69 1.47
CA ALA A 13 -21.93 0.48 2.29
C ALA A 13 -23.40 0.41 2.74
N PRO A 14 -23.71 0.88 3.97
CA PRO A 14 -25.11 0.93 4.42
C PRO A 14 -26.00 1.72 3.48
N PRO A 15 -27.27 1.32 3.28
CA PRO A 15 -28.21 2.07 2.47
C PRO A 15 -28.36 3.51 2.99
N GLY A 16 -28.35 4.47 2.06
CA GLY A 16 -28.53 5.88 2.38
C GLY A 16 -27.32 6.62 2.91
N LEU A 17 -26.18 5.94 3.09
CA LEU A 17 -24.93 6.59 3.52
C LEU A 17 -24.31 7.41 2.39
N PHE A 18 -24.44 6.95 1.17
CA PHE A 18 -23.96 7.61 -0.03
C PHE A 18 -25.15 7.89 -0.98
N ASP A 19 -24.91 7.91 -2.27
CA ASP A 19 -25.95 8.10 -3.26
C ASP A 19 -26.96 6.94 -3.24
N ARG A 20 -28.26 7.25 -3.16
CA ARG A 20 -29.33 6.25 -3.15
C ARG A 20 -29.47 5.50 -4.47
N GLN A 21 -29.01 6.08 -5.57
CA GLN A 21 -29.10 5.48 -6.90
C GLN A 21 -27.95 4.53 -7.21
N CYS A 22 -26.94 4.51 -6.35
CA CYS A 22 -25.75 3.69 -6.54
C CYS A 22 -25.59 2.67 -5.42
N THR A 23 -25.15 1.47 -5.78
CA THR A 23 -24.60 0.53 -4.80
C THR A 23 -23.13 0.86 -4.63
N VAL A 24 -22.73 1.17 -3.41
CA VAL A 24 -21.36 1.54 -3.08
C VAL A 24 -20.70 0.40 -2.29
N TRP A 25 -19.52 0.01 -2.72
CA TRP A 25 -18.71 -1.00 -2.06
C TRP A 25 -17.43 -0.35 -1.52
N LEU A 26 -17.05 -0.76 -0.33
CA LEU A 26 -15.88 -0.24 0.36
C LEU A 26 -14.79 -1.32 0.39
N LYS A 27 -13.72 -1.11 -0.35
CA LYS A 27 -12.51 -1.93 -0.23
C LYS A 27 -11.69 -1.40 0.95
N MET A 28 -11.59 -2.18 2.01
CA MET A 28 -11.11 -1.72 3.31
C MET A 28 -9.58 -1.67 3.38
N ASP A 29 -8.95 -0.90 2.51
CA ASP A 29 -7.49 -0.81 2.43
C ASP A 29 -6.84 0.02 3.55
N ALA A 30 -7.63 0.67 4.40
CA ALA A 30 -7.11 1.18 5.67
C ALA A 30 -6.58 0.06 6.59
N LEU A 31 -6.99 -1.19 6.34
CA LEU A 31 -6.51 -2.38 7.07
C LEU A 31 -5.18 -2.92 6.52
N GLN A 32 -4.63 -2.36 5.46
CA GLN A 32 -3.30 -2.75 4.99
C GLN A 32 -2.24 -2.49 6.06
N PRO A 33 -1.11 -3.24 6.06
CA PRO A 33 -0.03 -3.02 7.03
C PRO A 33 0.50 -1.58 7.05
N SER A 34 0.46 -0.87 5.92
CA SER A 34 0.83 0.55 5.85
C SER A 34 -0.31 1.50 6.22
N GLY A 35 -1.52 1.00 6.43
CA GLY A 35 -2.69 1.80 6.76
C GLY A 35 -3.40 2.45 5.58
N SER A 36 -3.01 2.16 4.33
CA SER A 36 -3.64 2.75 3.15
C SER A 36 -3.53 1.86 1.91
N PHE A 37 -4.28 2.20 0.86
CA PHE A 37 -4.24 1.50 -0.42
C PHE A 37 -2.87 1.59 -1.12
N LYS A 38 -2.04 2.55 -0.78
CA LYS A 38 -0.69 2.71 -1.35
C LYS A 38 0.19 1.47 -1.15
N MET A 39 -0.13 0.66 -0.15
CA MET A 39 0.53 -0.62 0.09
C MET A 39 0.58 -1.49 -1.18
N ARG A 40 -0.49 -1.52 -1.97
CA ARG A 40 -0.58 -2.38 -3.16
C ARG A 40 0.46 -2.02 -4.22
N GLY A 41 0.42 -0.80 -4.71
CA GLY A 41 1.30 -0.37 -5.80
C GLY A 41 2.74 -0.17 -5.36
N VAL A 42 2.96 0.49 -4.23
CA VAL A 42 4.32 0.82 -3.76
C VAL A 42 5.08 -0.44 -3.37
N CYS A 43 4.45 -1.35 -2.64
CA CYS A 43 5.14 -2.60 -2.25
C CYS A 43 5.44 -3.47 -3.45
N HIS A 44 4.54 -3.55 -4.42
CA HIS A 44 4.80 -4.29 -5.65
C HIS A 44 5.99 -3.71 -6.41
N LEU A 45 6.05 -2.38 -6.56
CA LEU A 45 7.17 -1.71 -7.21
C LEU A 45 8.49 -1.99 -6.49
N VAL A 46 8.51 -1.84 -5.17
CA VAL A 46 9.73 -2.09 -4.38
C VAL A 46 10.18 -3.54 -4.52
N GLN A 47 9.27 -4.50 -4.40
CA GLN A 47 9.61 -5.91 -4.56
C GLN A 47 10.20 -6.20 -5.94
N ARG A 48 9.64 -5.61 -6.99
CA ARG A 48 10.18 -5.78 -8.34
C ARG A 48 11.57 -5.21 -8.48
N ARG A 49 11.81 -4.01 -7.95
CA ARG A 49 13.12 -3.38 -8.01
C ARG A 49 14.17 -4.14 -7.20
N VAL A 50 13.79 -4.66 -6.03
CA VAL A 50 14.67 -5.50 -5.22
C VAL A 50 15.02 -6.79 -5.98
N ALA A 51 14.07 -7.42 -6.62
CA ALA A 51 14.32 -8.60 -7.45
C ALA A 51 15.25 -8.31 -8.64
N GLU A 52 15.27 -7.07 -9.11
CA GLU A 52 16.17 -6.60 -10.17
C GLU A 52 17.55 -6.14 -9.64
N GLY A 53 17.78 -6.21 -8.34
CA GLY A 53 19.08 -5.91 -7.72
C GLY A 53 19.16 -4.59 -6.95
N ALA A 54 18.07 -3.88 -6.77
CA ALA A 54 18.07 -2.65 -5.97
C ALA A 54 18.42 -2.94 -4.51
N ARG A 55 19.26 -2.09 -3.92
CA ARG A 55 19.72 -2.23 -2.53
C ARG A 55 19.22 -1.11 -1.63
N ALA A 56 18.69 -0.03 -2.21
CA ALA A 56 18.19 1.12 -1.48
C ALA A 56 16.99 1.70 -2.19
N VAL A 57 16.10 2.32 -1.42
CA VAL A 57 14.90 2.98 -1.91
C VAL A 57 14.94 4.44 -1.45
N VAL A 58 14.63 5.35 -2.37
CA VAL A 58 14.43 6.77 -2.05
C VAL A 58 12.96 7.09 -2.32
N CYS A 59 12.29 7.69 -1.36
CA CYS A 59 10.90 8.10 -1.50
C CYS A 59 10.75 9.56 -1.12
N ALA A 60 10.16 10.34 -2.01
CA ALA A 60 9.97 11.78 -1.82
C ALA A 60 8.62 12.12 -1.16
N SER A 61 7.91 11.14 -0.63
CA SER A 61 6.61 11.34 0.00
C SER A 61 6.71 11.28 1.51
N GLY A 62 6.16 12.29 2.19
CA GLY A 62 5.95 12.26 3.64
C GLY A 62 4.59 11.72 4.05
N GLY A 63 3.76 11.25 3.08
CA GLY A 63 2.42 10.72 3.32
C GLY A 63 2.34 9.21 3.15
N ASN A 64 1.18 8.74 2.69
CA ASN A 64 0.87 7.31 2.60
C ASN A 64 1.84 6.52 1.72
N ALA A 65 2.34 7.10 0.63
CA ALA A 65 3.32 6.44 -0.21
C ALA A 65 4.65 6.23 0.53
N GLY A 66 5.07 7.20 1.35
CA GLY A 66 6.26 7.08 2.18
C GLY A 66 6.13 5.99 3.24
N VAL A 67 4.98 5.88 3.89
CA VAL A 67 4.71 4.81 4.87
C VAL A 67 4.74 3.45 4.17
N ALA A 68 4.10 3.33 3.02
CA ALA A 68 4.11 2.07 2.26
C ALA A 68 5.52 1.69 1.82
N ALA A 69 6.33 2.65 1.38
CA ALA A 69 7.74 2.41 1.03
C ALA A 69 8.54 1.92 2.23
N ALA A 70 8.32 2.51 3.41
CA ALA A 70 8.99 2.08 4.63
C ALA A 70 8.64 0.64 5.01
N VAL A 71 7.37 0.26 4.91
CA VAL A 71 6.92 -1.13 5.16
C VAL A 71 7.57 -2.09 4.17
N ALA A 72 7.59 -1.72 2.88
CA ALA A 72 8.18 -2.55 1.83
C ALA A 72 9.69 -2.75 2.04
N VAL A 73 10.39 -1.69 2.41
CA VAL A 73 11.83 -1.74 2.69
C VAL A 73 12.12 -2.66 3.88
N ALA A 74 11.38 -2.51 4.97
CA ALA A 74 11.54 -3.35 6.15
C ALA A 74 11.29 -4.83 5.83
N SER A 75 10.36 -5.13 4.93
CA SER A 75 10.01 -6.50 4.55
C SER A 75 10.99 -7.14 3.57
N ASN A 76 11.84 -6.36 2.91
CA ASN A 76 12.76 -6.83 1.86
C ASN A 76 14.24 -6.71 2.24
N SER A 77 14.56 -6.35 3.47
CA SER A 77 15.95 -6.22 3.95
C SER A 77 16.82 -5.29 3.09
N VAL A 78 16.23 -4.22 2.57
CA VAL A 78 16.95 -3.14 1.88
C VAL A 78 16.89 -1.87 2.71
N PHE A 79 17.65 -0.86 2.34
CA PHE A 79 17.71 0.39 3.08
C PHE A 79 16.84 1.46 2.43
N MET A 80 16.15 2.23 3.26
CA MET A 80 15.48 3.43 2.83
C MET A 80 16.43 4.61 3.03
N THR A 81 16.86 5.21 1.92
CA THR A 81 17.90 6.24 1.97
C THR A 81 17.35 7.60 2.36
N LYS A 82 16.12 7.89 1.94
CA LYS A 82 15.53 9.20 2.20
C LYS A 82 14.01 9.18 2.07
N VAL A 83 13.34 9.83 3.02
CA VAL A 83 11.93 10.21 2.94
C VAL A 83 11.87 11.74 3.02
N ILE A 84 11.23 12.36 2.08
CA ILE A 84 11.06 13.80 2.07
C ILE A 84 9.60 14.14 2.25
#